data_405f6ac5ac3aece740c6ac26d6d56e7b
#
_entry.id   405f6ac5ac3aece740c6ac26d6d56e7b
#
_cell.length_a   1.000
_cell.length_b   1.000
_cell.length_c   1.000
_cell.angle_alpha   90.00
_cell.angle_beta   90.00
_cell.angle_gamma   90.00
#
_symmetry.space_group_name_H-M   'P 1'
#
loop_
_entity.id
_entity.type
_entity.pdbx_description
1 polymer ?
#
loop_
_entity_poly.entity_id
_entity_poly.type
_entity_poly.pdbx_seq_one_letter_code
_entity_poly.pdbx_strand_id
1 'polypeptide(L)'
;LRNVLGGRQVHIPRIPRSQYTGRQIALLIDIEKKMREGKGRGYQVWAERHNLDAVSQSIIYLKENGINSYEELMSRIDSGTKRRNQLKGSMKTCQTRMKAVSEQRKAILTYRRTQAVYVQYRESGWSSQFYQAHAKEIEAHKAAQAVYAKADGKLPTLAELSAEYERLLCQKRADSAAFAEVKAEVSSLWHIKTNMDTIASDEPIEEKETSRADRNAR
;
A
#
# COMPACT_ATOMS: atom_id res chain seq x y z
N LEU A 1 -31.07 13.37 19.86
CA LEU A 1 -29.85 14.10 20.31
C LEU A 1 -30.04 14.85 21.64
N ARG A 2 -31.27 15.25 22.01
CA ARG A 2 -31.52 15.93 23.31
C ARG A 2 -31.38 15.02 24.53
N ASN A 3 -31.63 13.73 24.41
CA ASN A 3 -31.59 12.80 25.55
C ASN A 3 -30.16 12.26 25.86
N VAL A 4 -29.22 12.42 24.93
CA VAL A 4 -27.83 11.92 25.09
C VAL A 4 -26.91 12.93 25.80
N LEU A 5 -27.28 14.21 25.84
CA LEU A 5 -26.36 15.29 26.30
C LEU A 5 -26.78 15.99 27.60
N GLY A 6 -27.74 15.46 28.36
CA GLY A 6 -28.06 15.93 29.71
C GLY A 6 -28.24 17.45 29.87
N GLY A 7 -28.85 18.14 28.88
CA GLY A 7 -29.30 19.53 29.03
C GLY A 7 -28.23 20.62 29.22
N ARG A 8 -26.94 20.32 29.17
CA ARG A 8 -25.89 21.35 29.21
C ARG A 8 -25.57 21.84 27.79
N GLN A 9 -25.62 23.16 27.58
CA GLN A 9 -25.07 23.78 26.38
C GLN A 9 -23.55 23.54 26.36
N VAL A 10 -23.11 22.60 25.52
CA VAL A 10 -21.69 22.36 25.28
C VAL A 10 -21.22 23.41 24.28
N HIS A 11 -20.40 24.33 24.75
CA HIS A 11 -19.66 25.24 23.86
C HIS A 11 -18.65 24.43 23.06
N ILE A 12 -18.97 24.13 21.79
CA ILE A 12 -18.04 23.46 20.86
C ILE A 12 -17.05 24.52 20.39
N PRO A 13 -15.77 24.48 20.80
CA PRO A 13 -14.79 25.40 20.27
C PRO A 13 -14.68 25.22 18.75
N ARG A 14 -14.74 26.32 17.99
CA ARG A 14 -14.49 26.32 16.56
C ARG A 14 -13.02 25.95 16.33
N ILE A 15 -12.75 24.70 16.00
CA ILE A 15 -11.42 24.25 15.60
C ILE A 15 -11.18 24.77 14.17
N PRO A 16 -10.03 25.41 13.89
CA PRO A 16 -9.73 25.91 12.54
C PRO A 16 -9.75 24.78 11.50
N ARG A 17 -10.35 25.03 10.33
CA ARG A 17 -10.48 24.07 9.21
C ARG A 17 -9.17 23.33 8.86
N SER A 18 -8.01 23.98 9.02
CA SER A 18 -6.69 23.41 8.72
C SER A 18 -6.25 22.26 9.63
N GLN A 19 -6.92 22.01 10.75
CA GLN A 19 -6.57 20.94 11.69
C GLN A 19 -7.27 19.60 11.38
N TYR A 20 -8.27 19.60 10.47
CA TYR A 20 -9.01 18.37 10.11
C TYR A 20 -8.43 17.64 8.91
N THR A 21 -7.61 18.29 8.09
CA THR A 21 -6.95 17.67 6.94
C THR A 21 -5.84 16.75 7.41
N GLY A 22 -6.11 15.44 7.42
CA GLY A 22 -5.11 14.39 7.70
C GLY A 22 -5.30 13.57 8.98
N ARG A 23 -6.25 13.91 9.87
CA ARG A 23 -6.57 13.05 11.00
C ARG A 23 -7.42 11.87 10.53
N GLN A 24 -6.97 10.66 10.82
CA GLN A 24 -7.80 9.46 10.64
C GLN A 24 -9.03 9.57 11.55
N ILE A 25 -10.21 9.36 10.96
CA ILE A 25 -11.46 9.32 11.70
C ILE A 25 -11.40 8.13 12.65
N ALA A 26 -11.62 8.38 13.93
CA ALA A 26 -11.59 7.34 14.95
C ALA A 26 -12.88 6.52 14.92
N LEU A 27 -12.78 5.25 15.33
CA LEU A 27 -13.95 4.39 15.57
C LEU A 27 -14.57 4.73 16.91
N LEU A 28 -15.89 4.51 16.99
CA LEU A 28 -16.62 4.61 18.26
C LEU A 28 -16.18 3.48 19.21
N ILE A 29 -16.16 3.81 20.49
CA ILE A 29 -15.84 2.88 21.58
C ILE A 29 -17.14 2.41 22.22
N ASP A 30 -17.29 1.10 22.39
CA ASP A 30 -18.35 0.51 23.21
C ASP A 30 -18.03 0.76 24.69
N ILE A 31 -18.65 1.79 25.23
CA ILE A 31 -18.44 2.23 26.61
C ILE A 31 -18.97 1.20 27.60
N GLU A 32 -20.14 0.61 27.35
CA GLU A 32 -20.76 -0.36 28.26
C GLU A 32 -19.91 -1.63 28.37
N LYS A 33 -19.41 -2.14 27.23
CA LYS A 33 -18.50 -3.28 27.21
C LYS A 33 -17.22 -2.98 28.01
N LYS A 34 -16.63 -1.81 27.80
CA LYS A 34 -15.40 -1.39 28.52
C LYS A 34 -15.63 -1.22 30.02
N MET A 35 -16.80 -0.74 30.43
CA MET A 35 -17.14 -0.65 31.83
C MET A 35 -17.35 -2.02 32.46
N ARG A 36 -17.98 -2.97 31.74
CA ARG A 36 -18.10 -4.40 32.17
C ARG A 36 -16.73 -5.07 32.28
N GLU A 37 -15.74 -4.67 31.45
CA GLU A 37 -14.35 -5.14 31.52
C GLU A 37 -13.55 -4.51 32.69
N GLY A 38 -14.17 -3.71 33.55
CA GLY A 38 -13.58 -3.15 34.77
C GLY A 38 -12.90 -1.79 34.57
N LYS A 39 -13.17 -1.08 33.43
CA LYS A 39 -12.70 0.30 33.28
C LYS A 39 -13.45 1.25 34.21
N GLY A 40 -12.73 2.18 34.83
CA GLY A 40 -13.30 3.12 35.80
C GLY A 40 -13.99 4.31 35.14
N ARG A 41 -14.68 5.14 35.98
CA ARG A 41 -15.44 6.31 35.56
C ARG A 41 -14.60 7.34 34.75
N GLY A 42 -13.32 7.48 35.05
CA GLY A 42 -12.43 8.37 34.28
C GLY A 42 -12.29 7.94 32.82
N TYR A 43 -12.24 6.63 32.57
CA TYR A 43 -12.26 6.06 31.22
C TYR A 43 -13.58 6.33 30.52
N GLN A 44 -14.71 6.17 31.21
CA GLN A 44 -16.04 6.44 30.67
C GLN A 44 -16.14 7.88 30.13
N VAL A 45 -15.79 8.88 30.95
CA VAL A 45 -15.83 10.30 30.55
C VAL A 45 -14.91 10.59 29.35
N TRP A 46 -13.75 9.96 29.33
CA TRP A 46 -12.83 10.07 28.19
C TRP A 46 -13.43 9.43 26.92
N ALA A 47 -14.01 8.23 27.02
CA ALA A 47 -14.60 7.52 25.89
C ALA A 47 -15.85 8.24 25.34
N GLU A 48 -16.69 8.83 26.19
CA GLU A 48 -17.83 9.67 25.76
C GLU A 48 -17.34 10.87 24.93
N ARG A 49 -16.28 11.55 25.38
CA ARG A 49 -15.68 12.66 24.62
C ARG A 49 -15.08 12.16 23.30
N HIS A 50 -14.37 11.04 23.32
CA HIS A 50 -13.79 10.43 22.13
C HIS A 50 -14.87 10.09 21.09
N ASN A 51 -15.99 9.47 21.52
CA ASN A 51 -17.10 9.15 20.63
C ASN A 51 -17.75 10.40 20.04
N LEU A 52 -17.96 11.42 20.85
CA LEU A 52 -18.50 12.71 20.36
C LEU A 52 -17.59 13.35 19.30
N ASP A 53 -16.27 13.34 19.52
CA ASP A 53 -15.31 13.83 18.55
C ASP A 53 -15.31 12.99 17.28
N ALA A 54 -15.38 11.66 17.36
CA ALA A 54 -15.41 10.75 16.20
C ALA A 54 -16.69 10.97 15.34
N VAL A 55 -17.85 11.14 15.98
CA VAL A 55 -19.11 11.45 15.28
C VAL A 55 -19.02 12.80 14.60
N SER A 56 -18.53 13.83 15.31
CA SER A 56 -18.40 15.19 14.79
C SER A 56 -17.48 15.23 13.58
N GLN A 57 -16.33 14.56 13.65
CA GLN A 57 -15.37 14.45 12.54
C GLN A 57 -15.99 13.72 11.34
N SER A 58 -16.78 12.65 11.58
CA SER A 58 -17.47 11.92 10.53
C SER A 58 -18.46 12.84 9.78
N ILE A 59 -19.27 13.61 10.51
CA ILE A 59 -20.25 14.54 9.93
C ILE A 59 -19.54 15.65 9.14
N ILE A 60 -18.47 16.22 9.68
CA ILE A 60 -17.70 17.27 9.00
C ILE A 60 -17.11 16.71 7.69
N TYR A 61 -16.49 15.53 7.75
CA TYR A 61 -15.92 14.88 6.57
C TYR A 61 -16.96 14.66 5.46
N LEU A 62 -18.14 14.10 5.82
CA LEU A 62 -19.21 13.86 4.87
C LEU A 62 -19.66 15.17 4.19
N LYS A 63 -19.85 16.23 4.97
CA LYS A 63 -20.25 17.55 4.45
C LYS A 63 -19.19 18.18 3.54
N GLU A 64 -17.92 18.11 3.93
CA GLU A 64 -16.82 18.68 3.15
C GLU A 64 -16.60 17.95 1.82
N ASN A 65 -16.92 16.66 1.76
CA ASN A 65 -16.79 15.82 0.57
C ASN A 65 -18.10 15.69 -0.22
N GLY A 66 -19.16 16.37 0.19
CA GLY A 66 -20.46 16.37 -0.51
C GLY A 66 -21.14 15.01 -0.50
N ILE A 67 -20.92 14.18 0.52
CA ILE A 67 -21.55 12.87 0.68
C ILE A 67 -22.82 13.05 1.51
N ASN A 68 -23.98 12.93 0.86
CA ASN A 68 -25.27 13.29 1.45
C ASN A 68 -26.16 12.07 1.74
N SER A 69 -25.79 10.88 1.24
CA SER A 69 -26.53 9.64 1.47
C SER A 69 -25.59 8.46 1.77
N TYR A 70 -26.17 7.41 2.34
CA TYR A 70 -25.45 6.16 2.62
C TYR A 70 -25.01 5.48 1.31
N GLU A 71 -25.83 5.55 0.26
CA GLU A 71 -25.54 5.02 -1.06
C GLU A 71 -24.32 5.73 -1.69
N GLU A 72 -24.25 7.06 -1.55
CA GLU A 72 -23.09 7.84 -2.00
C GLU A 72 -21.82 7.44 -1.23
N LEU A 73 -21.92 7.24 0.08
CA LEU A 73 -20.81 6.75 0.92
C LEU A 73 -20.33 5.38 0.42
N MET A 74 -21.23 4.43 0.19
CA MET A 74 -20.89 3.11 -0.33
C MET A 74 -20.26 3.16 -1.70
N SER A 75 -20.81 3.96 -2.60
CA SER A 75 -20.25 4.18 -3.95
C SER A 75 -18.83 4.74 -3.89
N ARG A 76 -18.58 5.68 -2.96
CA ARG A 76 -17.25 6.25 -2.74
C ARG A 76 -16.25 5.22 -2.20
N ILE A 77 -16.67 4.39 -1.25
CA ILE A 77 -15.86 3.29 -0.72
C ILE A 77 -15.49 2.30 -1.84
N ASP A 78 -16.45 1.92 -2.67
CA ASP A 78 -16.23 0.96 -3.77
C ASP A 78 -15.27 1.52 -4.82
N SER A 79 -15.49 2.75 -5.25
CA SER A 79 -14.63 3.42 -6.24
C SER A 79 -13.21 3.61 -5.71
N GLY A 80 -13.04 4.04 -4.45
CA GLY A 80 -11.76 4.16 -3.79
C GLY A 80 -11.06 2.81 -3.64
N THR A 81 -11.80 1.76 -3.28
CA THR A 81 -11.25 0.39 -3.17
C THR A 81 -10.78 -0.13 -4.53
N LYS A 82 -11.55 0.07 -5.60
CA LYS A 82 -11.15 -0.27 -6.96
C LYS A 82 -9.87 0.47 -7.36
N ARG A 83 -9.82 1.79 -7.11
CA ARG A 83 -8.64 2.61 -7.39
C ARG A 83 -7.41 2.15 -6.62
N ARG A 84 -7.55 1.87 -5.33
CA ARG A 84 -6.46 1.31 -4.50
C ARG A 84 -5.92 0.01 -5.07
N ASN A 85 -6.80 -0.90 -5.51
CA ASN A 85 -6.40 -2.19 -6.07
C ASN A 85 -5.72 -2.02 -7.44
N GLN A 86 -6.17 -1.08 -8.29
CA GLN A 86 -5.50 -0.74 -9.54
C GLN A 86 -4.08 -0.23 -9.31
N LEU A 87 -3.89 0.70 -8.37
CA LEU A 87 -2.57 1.24 -8.03
C LEU A 87 -1.64 0.15 -7.49
N LYS A 88 -2.16 -0.75 -6.62
CA LYS A 88 -1.40 -1.91 -6.14
C LYS A 88 -0.97 -2.83 -7.28
N GLY A 89 -1.86 -3.09 -8.25
CA GLY A 89 -1.56 -3.86 -9.45
C GLY A 89 -0.47 -3.21 -10.30
N SER A 90 -0.60 -1.91 -10.59
CA SER A 90 0.39 -1.13 -11.35
C SER A 90 1.76 -1.17 -10.69
N MET A 91 1.86 -0.93 -9.39
CA MET A 91 3.13 -1.02 -8.66
C MET A 91 3.77 -2.41 -8.76
N LYS A 92 2.96 -3.49 -8.67
CA LYS A 92 3.45 -4.86 -8.82
C LYS A 92 3.99 -5.11 -10.24
N THR A 93 3.27 -4.66 -11.26
CA THR A 93 3.70 -4.77 -12.67
C THR A 93 5.01 -4.01 -12.90
N CYS A 94 5.11 -2.76 -12.43
CA CYS A 94 6.35 -1.99 -12.48
C CYS A 94 7.51 -2.74 -11.81
N GLN A 95 7.29 -3.29 -10.63
CA GLN A 95 8.33 -4.01 -9.89
C GLN A 95 8.81 -5.28 -10.62
N THR A 96 7.88 -6.05 -11.20
CA THR A 96 8.21 -7.24 -11.99
C THR A 96 9.04 -6.85 -13.23
N ARG A 97 8.63 -5.79 -13.95
CA ARG A 97 9.34 -5.32 -15.13
C ARG A 97 10.72 -4.76 -14.77
N MET A 98 10.85 -3.99 -13.67
CA MET A 98 12.14 -3.50 -13.17
C MET A 98 13.12 -4.64 -12.86
N LYS A 99 12.64 -5.76 -12.30
CA LYS A 99 13.48 -6.96 -12.09
C LYS A 99 13.97 -7.51 -13.42
N ALA A 100 13.08 -7.70 -14.39
CA ALA A 100 13.45 -8.21 -15.72
C ALA A 100 14.47 -7.29 -16.42
N VAL A 101 14.28 -5.98 -16.39
CA VAL A 101 15.22 -4.99 -16.92
C VAL A 101 16.59 -5.09 -16.22
N SER A 102 16.61 -5.25 -14.90
CA SER A 102 17.85 -5.42 -14.13
C SER A 102 18.58 -6.71 -14.52
N GLU A 103 17.87 -7.80 -14.72
CA GLU A 103 18.44 -9.08 -15.19
C GLU A 103 19.02 -8.95 -16.61
N GLN A 104 18.31 -8.31 -17.52
CA GLN A 104 18.81 -8.03 -18.87
C GLN A 104 20.09 -7.19 -18.86
N ARG A 105 20.10 -6.11 -18.05
CA ARG A 105 21.31 -5.26 -17.90
C ARG A 105 22.49 -6.07 -17.36
N LYS A 106 22.26 -6.90 -16.33
CA LYS A 106 23.27 -7.77 -15.75
C LYS A 106 23.80 -8.78 -16.78
N ALA A 107 22.91 -9.37 -17.57
CA ALA A 107 23.29 -10.31 -18.63
C ALA A 107 24.18 -9.63 -19.69
N ILE A 108 23.83 -8.44 -20.18
CA ILE A 108 24.64 -7.68 -21.15
C ILE A 108 26.04 -7.39 -20.59
N LEU A 109 26.13 -6.91 -19.35
CA LEU A 109 27.42 -6.60 -18.73
C LEU A 109 28.26 -7.86 -18.50
N THR A 110 27.64 -8.96 -18.06
CA THR A 110 28.31 -10.24 -17.88
C THR A 110 28.82 -10.80 -19.18
N TYR A 111 27.98 -10.79 -20.22
CA TYR A 111 28.35 -11.25 -21.56
C TYR A 111 29.60 -10.51 -22.08
N ARG A 112 29.59 -9.18 -22.04
CA ARG A 112 30.74 -8.36 -22.49
C ARG A 112 32.00 -8.65 -21.69
N ARG A 113 31.89 -8.78 -20.37
CA ARG A 113 33.05 -9.04 -19.50
C ARG A 113 33.67 -10.41 -19.73
N THR A 114 32.84 -11.43 -20.00
CA THR A 114 33.29 -12.81 -20.12
C THR A 114 33.53 -13.27 -21.56
N GLN A 115 33.25 -12.42 -22.54
CA GLN A 115 33.37 -12.73 -23.97
C GLN A 115 34.78 -13.17 -24.35
N ALA A 116 35.82 -12.45 -23.89
CA ALA A 116 37.21 -12.79 -24.22
C ALA A 116 37.61 -14.17 -23.73
N VAL A 117 37.27 -14.51 -22.49
CA VAL A 117 37.54 -15.84 -21.89
C VAL A 117 36.79 -16.94 -22.64
N TYR A 118 35.53 -16.69 -23.01
CA TYR A 118 34.73 -17.66 -23.75
C TYR A 118 35.27 -17.90 -25.18
N VAL A 119 35.75 -16.87 -25.85
CA VAL A 119 36.42 -16.99 -27.17
C VAL A 119 37.67 -17.85 -27.05
N GLN A 120 38.53 -17.59 -26.07
CA GLN A 120 39.74 -18.40 -25.81
C GLN A 120 39.38 -19.85 -25.49
N TYR A 121 38.32 -20.11 -24.70
CA TYR A 121 37.85 -21.45 -24.43
C TYR A 121 37.43 -22.18 -25.71
N ARG A 122 36.74 -21.53 -26.61
CA ARG A 122 36.37 -22.09 -27.92
C ARG A 122 37.61 -22.36 -28.80
N GLU A 123 38.55 -21.44 -28.85
CA GLU A 123 39.81 -21.54 -29.62
C GLU A 123 40.74 -22.62 -29.08
N SER A 124 40.68 -22.92 -27.78
CA SER A 124 41.39 -24.05 -27.15
C SER A 124 40.82 -25.43 -27.50
N GLY A 125 39.82 -25.48 -28.38
CA GLY A 125 39.12 -26.74 -28.72
C GLY A 125 38.30 -27.30 -27.53
N TRP A 126 37.74 -26.43 -26.68
CA TRP A 126 36.96 -26.83 -25.51
C TRP A 126 37.76 -27.58 -24.46
N SER A 127 39.01 -27.17 -24.25
CA SER A 127 39.95 -27.81 -23.33
C SER A 127 39.38 -27.92 -21.91
N SER A 128 39.40 -29.14 -21.38
CA SER A 128 38.97 -29.41 -19.97
C SER A 128 39.82 -28.68 -18.95
N GLN A 129 41.14 -28.56 -19.20
CA GLN A 129 42.06 -27.82 -18.31
C GLN A 129 41.73 -26.32 -18.30
N PHE A 130 41.47 -25.72 -19.48
CA PHE A 130 41.06 -24.33 -19.56
C PHE A 130 39.71 -24.10 -18.90
N TYR A 131 38.75 -25.01 -19.09
CA TYR A 131 37.46 -24.95 -18.42
C TYR A 131 37.59 -24.94 -16.89
N GLN A 132 38.42 -25.85 -16.33
CA GLN A 132 38.62 -25.89 -14.87
C GLN A 132 39.21 -24.59 -14.31
N ALA A 133 40.11 -23.97 -15.04
CA ALA A 133 40.72 -22.68 -14.66
C ALA A 133 39.74 -21.52 -14.69
N HIS A 134 38.78 -21.52 -15.65
CA HIS A 134 37.87 -20.42 -15.93
C HIS A 134 36.38 -20.78 -15.85
N ALA A 135 36.04 -21.83 -15.07
CA ALA A 135 34.68 -22.39 -15.02
C ALA A 135 33.62 -21.32 -14.69
N LYS A 136 33.90 -20.43 -13.74
CA LYS A 136 32.98 -19.37 -13.31
C LYS A 136 32.65 -18.38 -14.43
N GLU A 137 33.67 -17.96 -15.18
CA GLU A 137 33.48 -17.02 -16.29
C GLU A 137 32.74 -17.69 -17.47
N ILE A 138 33.09 -18.94 -17.79
CA ILE A 138 32.47 -19.69 -18.88
C ILE A 138 31.00 -19.96 -18.58
N GLU A 139 30.67 -20.38 -17.35
CA GLU A 139 29.29 -20.60 -16.96
C GLU A 139 28.48 -19.31 -16.89
N ALA A 140 29.08 -18.21 -16.38
CA ALA A 140 28.45 -16.91 -16.39
C ALA A 140 28.17 -16.43 -17.83
N HIS A 141 29.09 -16.70 -18.78
CA HIS A 141 28.86 -16.38 -20.20
C HIS A 141 27.70 -17.17 -20.78
N LYS A 142 27.64 -18.49 -20.54
CA LYS A 142 26.54 -19.36 -21.01
C LYS A 142 25.19 -18.90 -20.42
N ALA A 143 25.16 -18.55 -19.14
CA ALA A 143 23.96 -18.02 -18.50
C ALA A 143 23.50 -16.69 -19.12
N ALA A 144 24.45 -15.79 -19.43
CA ALA A 144 24.15 -14.56 -20.14
C ALA A 144 23.62 -14.83 -21.57
N GLN A 145 24.22 -15.77 -22.32
CA GLN A 145 23.70 -16.19 -23.63
C GLN A 145 22.28 -16.71 -23.56
N ALA A 146 21.92 -17.46 -22.54
CA ALA A 146 20.54 -17.94 -22.37
C ALA A 146 19.51 -16.80 -22.22
N VAL A 147 19.91 -15.66 -21.62
CA VAL A 147 19.05 -14.46 -21.56
C VAL A 147 18.89 -13.82 -22.93
N TYR A 148 19.97 -13.78 -23.74
CA TYR A 148 19.90 -13.30 -25.14
C TYR A 148 19.01 -14.21 -26.00
N ALA A 149 19.13 -15.51 -25.86
CA ALA A 149 18.31 -16.47 -26.62
C ALA A 149 16.81 -16.30 -26.33
N LYS A 150 16.43 -16.05 -25.06
CA LYS A 150 15.05 -15.76 -24.69
C LYS A 150 14.49 -14.46 -25.28
N ALA A 151 15.35 -13.56 -25.70
CA ALA A 151 15.00 -12.28 -26.31
C ALA A 151 15.19 -12.28 -27.85
N ASP A 152 15.11 -13.44 -28.49
CA ASP A 152 15.34 -13.63 -29.94
C ASP A 152 16.66 -12.98 -30.44
N GLY A 153 17.67 -12.98 -29.61
CA GLY A 153 18.99 -12.42 -29.90
C GLY A 153 19.06 -10.88 -29.94
N LYS A 154 17.95 -10.18 -29.68
CA LYS A 154 17.86 -8.72 -29.72
C LYS A 154 17.51 -8.14 -28.36
N LEU A 155 18.51 -8.00 -27.49
CA LEU A 155 18.32 -7.23 -26.27
C LEU A 155 18.42 -5.71 -26.56
N PRO A 156 17.60 -4.90 -25.88
CA PRO A 156 17.77 -3.44 -25.91
C PRO A 156 19.16 -3.01 -25.45
N THR A 157 19.58 -1.83 -25.83
CA THR A 157 20.84 -1.25 -25.37
C THR A 157 20.83 -0.97 -23.86
N LEU A 158 21.99 -0.86 -23.24
CA LEU A 158 22.10 -0.48 -21.84
C LEU A 158 21.47 0.90 -21.55
N ALA A 159 21.54 1.82 -22.53
CA ALA A 159 20.91 3.14 -22.40
C ALA A 159 19.38 3.04 -22.39
N GLU A 160 18.80 2.27 -23.32
CA GLU A 160 17.35 2.04 -23.38
C GLU A 160 16.83 1.34 -22.11
N LEU A 161 17.54 0.30 -21.64
CA LEU A 161 17.19 -0.38 -20.40
C LEU A 161 17.31 0.53 -19.17
N SER A 162 18.27 1.45 -19.17
CA SER A 162 18.40 2.44 -18.09
C SER A 162 17.25 3.42 -18.10
N ALA A 163 16.92 3.97 -19.28
CA ALA A 163 15.79 4.88 -19.43
C ALA A 163 14.46 4.21 -19.08
N GLU A 164 14.26 2.94 -19.47
CA GLU A 164 13.08 2.17 -19.08
C GLU A 164 12.99 1.97 -17.57
N TYR A 165 14.12 1.62 -16.93
CA TYR A 165 14.16 1.44 -15.48
C TYR A 165 13.80 2.72 -14.72
N GLU A 166 14.34 3.86 -15.14
CA GLU A 166 14.05 5.17 -14.54
C GLU A 166 12.57 5.54 -14.70
N ARG A 167 12.02 5.34 -15.91
CA ARG A 167 10.59 5.57 -16.16
C ARG A 167 9.70 4.72 -15.25
N LEU A 168 10.01 3.41 -15.12
CA LEU A 168 9.27 2.51 -14.24
C LEU A 168 9.40 2.90 -12.77
N LEU A 169 10.58 3.38 -12.35
CA LEU A 169 10.82 3.86 -10.99
C LEU A 169 9.99 5.12 -10.69
N CYS A 170 9.95 6.08 -11.62
CA CYS A 170 9.11 7.27 -11.50
C CYS A 170 7.63 6.90 -11.41
N GLN A 171 7.15 6.02 -12.29
CA GLN A 171 5.77 5.53 -12.27
C GLN A 171 5.44 4.86 -10.92
N LYS A 172 6.30 3.94 -10.46
CA LYS A 172 6.10 3.26 -9.17
C LYS A 172 6.06 4.23 -7.99
N ARG A 173 6.88 5.28 -8.01
CA ARG A 173 6.87 6.32 -6.97
C ARG A 173 5.57 7.13 -6.98
N ALA A 174 5.12 7.54 -8.16
CA ALA A 174 3.84 8.24 -8.33
C ALA A 174 2.65 7.39 -7.85
N ASP A 175 2.60 6.12 -8.28
CA ASP A 175 1.56 5.18 -7.87
C ASP A 175 1.60 4.92 -6.35
N SER A 176 2.79 4.89 -5.75
CA SER A 176 2.94 4.70 -4.30
C SER A 176 2.41 5.89 -3.49
N ALA A 177 2.65 7.12 -3.96
CA ALA A 177 2.11 8.32 -3.34
C ALA A 177 0.57 8.33 -3.44
N ALA A 178 0.03 8.13 -4.65
CA ALA A 178 -1.41 8.05 -4.88
C ALA A 178 -2.07 6.90 -4.08
N PHE A 179 -1.38 5.75 -3.95
CA PHE A 179 -1.87 4.63 -3.14
C PHE A 179 -1.99 4.99 -1.66
N ALA A 180 -1.02 5.74 -1.12
CA ALA A 180 -1.06 6.17 0.28
C ALA A 180 -2.25 7.10 0.55
N GLU A 181 -2.51 8.05 -0.35
CA GLU A 181 -3.66 8.97 -0.27
C GLU A 181 -4.99 8.23 -0.36
N VAL A 182 -5.17 7.41 -1.40
CA VAL A 182 -6.41 6.63 -1.59
C VAL A 182 -6.64 5.64 -0.44
N LYS A 183 -5.56 5.02 0.09
CA LYS A 183 -5.66 4.13 1.23
C LYS A 183 -6.17 4.87 2.48
N ALA A 184 -5.66 6.08 2.74
CA ALA A 184 -6.10 6.89 3.87
C ALA A 184 -7.56 7.32 3.71
N GLU A 185 -7.96 7.79 2.51
CA GLU A 185 -9.34 8.15 2.19
C GLU A 185 -10.29 6.96 2.42
N VAL A 186 -10.01 5.81 1.82
CA VAL A 186 -10.84 4.60 1.96
C VAL A 186 -10.92 4.15 3.42
N SER A 187 -9.83 4.26 4.19
CA SER A 187 -9.86 3.95 5.63
C SER A 187 -10.79 4.87 6.39
N SER A 188 -10.74 6.17 6.12
CA SER A 188 -11.62 7.16 6.75
C SER A 188 -13.09 6.90 6.40
N LEU A 189 -13.40 6.62 5.13
CA LEU A 189 -14.76 6.28 4.69
C LEU A 189 -15.29 5.00 5.36
N TRP A 190 -14.45 3.98 5.52
CA TRP A 190 -14.82 2.76 6.25
C TRP A 190 -15.08 3.02 7.73
N HIS A 191 -14.29 3.88 8.38
CA HIS A 191 -14.55 4.26 9.77
C HIS A 191 -15.87 5.04 9.90
N ILE A 192 -16.15 5.96 8.99
CA ILE A 192 -17.43 6.69 8.93
C ILE A 192 -18.58 5.69 8.80
N LYS A 193 -18.48 4.77 7.82
CA LYS A 193 -19.49 3.73 7.62
C LYS A 193 -19.74 2.93 8.91
N THR A 194 -18.68 2.45 9.53
CA THR A 194 -18.77 1.69 10.78
C THR A 194 -19.42 2.49 11.90
N ASN A 195 -19.05 3.78 12.04
CA ASN A 195 -19.64 4.66 13.03
C ASN A 195 -21.14 4.90 12.76
N MET A 196 -21.54 5.07 11.48
CA MET A 196 -22.94 5.22 11.09
C MET A 196 -23.75 3.95 11.37
N ASP A 197 -23.21 2.79 10.99
CA ASP A 197 -23.85 1.49 11.23
C ASP A 197 -24.06 1.25 12.74
N THR A 198 -23.05 1.59 13.54
CA THR A 198 -23.14 1.48 15.01
C THR A 198 -24.19 2.40 15.61
N ILE A 199 -24.34 3.62 15.11
CA ILE A 199 -25.36 4.57 15.59
C ILE A 199 -26.75 4.14 15.13
N ALA A 200 -26.87 3.52 13.95
CA ALA A 200 -28.15 3.08 13.39
C ALA A 200 -28.63 1.75 13.99
N SER A 201 -27.72 0.87 14.40
CA SER A 201 -28.04 -0.33 15.16
C SER A 201 -28.08 0.05 16.62
N ASP A 202 -29.18 -0.02 17.31
CA ASP A 202 -29.26 0.09 18.80
C ASP A 202 -28.51 -1.06 19.50
N GLU A 203 -27.65 -1.81 18.79
CA GLU A 203 -26.87 -2.93 19.30
C GLU A 203 -25.51 -2.47 19.86
N PRO A 204 -25.01 -3.12 20.92
CA PRO A 204 -23.69 -2.80 21.49
C PRO A 204 -22.58 -2.99 20.45
N ILE A 205 -21.61 -2.08 20.47
CA ILE A 205 -20.44 -2.08 19.56
C ILE A 205 -19.61 -3.34 19.82
N GLU A 206 -19.59 -4.28 18.87
CA GLU A 206 -18.60 -5.36 18.88
C GLU A 206 -17.25 -4.82 18.37
N GLU A 207 -16.23 -4.80 19.24
CA GLU A 207 -14.86 -4.59 18.79
C GLU A 207 -14.46 -5.74 17.85
N LYS A 208 -14.47 -5.51 16.54
CA LYS A 208 -13.71 -6.36 15.61
C LYS A 208 -12.25 -6.18 15.97
N GLU A 209 -11.72 -7.08 16.80
CA GLU A 209 -10.28 -7.26 16.93
C GLU A 209 -9.73 -7.44 15.52
N THR A 210 -9.09 -6.39 15.01
CA THR A 210 -8.25 -6.51 13.82
C THR A 210 -7.10 -7.39 14.25
N SER A 211 -7.27 -8.69 14.01
CA SER A 211 -6.30 -9.72 14.28
C SER A 211 -4.91 -9.26 13.76
N ARG A 212 -4.01 -9.01 14.69
CA ARG A 212 -2.58 -8.83 14.43
C ARG A 212 -1.93 -10.12 13.86
N ALA A 213 -2.72 -11.19 13.68
CA ALA A 213 -2.25 -12.50 13.25
C ALA A 213 -1.82 -12.57 11.77
N ASP A 214 -2.31 -11.69 10.89
CA ASP A 214 -1.98 -11.77 9.46
C ASP A 214 -0.69 -11.05 9.04
N ARG A 215 0.11 -10.54 9.98
CA ARG A 215 1.37 -9.86 9.66
C ARG A 215 2.62 -10.73 9.77
N ASN A 216 2.51 -11.97 10.28
CA ASN A 216 3.68 -12.86 10.48
C ASN A 216 3.65 -14.15 9.64
N ALA A 217 2.74 -14.29 8.70
CA ALA A 217 2.71 -15.43 7.78
C ALA A 217 2.86 -14.91 6.33
N ARG A 218 4.06 -14.50 5.96
CA ARG A 218 4.70 -14.64 4.63
C ARG A 218 5.96 -13.78 4.52
#